data_ced24ce51e49ae201cf199898152a3bd
#
_entry.id   ced24ce51e49ae201cf199898152a3bd
#
_cell.length_a   1.000
_cell.length_b   1.000
_cell.length_c   1.000
_cell.angle_alpha   90.00
_cell.angle_beta   90.00
_cell.angle_gamma   90.00
#
_symmetry.space_group_name_H-M   'P 1'
#
loop_
_entity.id
_entity.type
_entity.pdbx_description
1 polymer ?
#
loop_
_entity_poly.entity_id
_entity_poly.type
_entity_poly.pdbx_seq_one_letter_code
_entity_poly.pdbx_strand_id
1 'polypeptide(L)'
;MSAPTRNKRKTFVGFVTSRMGDKSIKVTVPFRTPHAKYQKVINRQTVVHVHDEKNEAKVGDQVEVMETRPLSRLKRWRLVRVVEAAKTGIAQAISEQDVAQTVPTKLTPAPAPAASPAEAAAADAPSA
;
A
#
# COMPACT_ATOMS: atom_id res chain seq x y z
N MET A 1 22.79 44.60 14.87
CA MET A 1 22.60 44.17 13.48
C MET A 1 21.98 42.80 13.50
N SER A 2 20.67 42.68 13.18
CA SER A 2 20.03 41.36 13.12
C SER A 2 20.43 40.70 11.82
N ALA A 3 20.93 39.47 11.94
CA ALA A 3 21.30 38.65 10.79
C ALA A 3 20.06 38.41 9.88
N PRO A 4 20.23 38.43 8.55
CA PRO A 4 19.13 38.20 7.63
C PRO A 4 18.51 36.84 7.91
N THR A 5 17.23 36.85 8.30
CA THR A 5 16.47 35.62 8.56
C THR A 5 16.36 34.83 7.25
N ARG A 6 17.11 33.76 7.14
CA ARG A 6 17.07 32.87 5.99
C ARG A 6 15.68 32.27 5.86
N ASN A 7 15.06 32.36 4.69
CA ASN A 7 13.75 31.75 4.44
C ASN A 7 13.78 30.26 4.84
N LYS A 8 12.85 29.87 5.72
CA LYS A 8 12.72 28.47 6.13
C LYS A 8 12.28 27.63 4.92
N ARG A 9 12.96 26.51 4.71
CA ARG A 9 12.55 25.52 3.70
C ARG A 9 11.19 24.93 4.07
N LYS A 10 10.38 24.63 3.07
CA LYS A 10 9.09 23.97 3.31
C LYS A 10 9.30 22.59 3.85
N THR A 11 8.55 22.24 4.87
CA THR A 11 8.55 20.92 5.49
C THR A 11 7.12 20.39 5.51
N PHE A 12 6.94 19.12 5.15
CA PHE A 12 5.65 18.46 5.17
C PHE A 12 5.76 17.13 5.91
N VAL A 13 4.63 16.70 6.46
CA VAL A 13 4.47 15.36 7.03
C VAL A 13 3.51 14.57 6.15
N GLY A 14 3.86 13.35 5.82
CA GLY A 14 3.07 12.49 4.94
C GLY A 14 3.33 11.02 5.17
N PHE A 15 2.63 10.18 4.44
CA PHE A 15 2.73 8.73 4.53
C PHE A 15 3.46 8.15 3.32
N VAL A 16 4.36 7.21 3.55
CA VAL A 16 5.06 6.49 2.49
C VAL A 16 4.09 5.53 1.81
N THR A 17 3.78 5.79 0.55
CA THR A 17 2.85 4.97 -0.23
C THR A 17 3.57 3.84 -0.95
N SER A 18 4.75 4.10 -1.49
CA SER A 18 5.52 3.07 -2.20
C SER A 18 7.01 3.41 -2.28
N ARG A 19 7.84 2.40 -2.48
CA ARG A 19 9.24 2.55 -2.87
C ARG A 19 9.36 2.45 -4.38
N MET A 20 10.18 3.33 -4.98
CA MET A 20 10.40 3.38 -6.43
C MET A 20 11.80 2.89 -6.84
N GLY A 21 12.42 2.08 -6.03
CA GLY A 21 13.78 1.60 -6.21
C GLY A 21 14.69 2.06 -5.09
N ASP A 22 16.01 2.04 -5.35
CA ASP A 22 17.00 2.46 -4.38
C ASP A 22 16.94 3.97 -4.14
N LYS A 23 17.01 4.39 -2.87
CA LYS A 23 17.02 5.79 -2.43
C LYS A 23 15.85 6.65 -2.93
N SER A 24 14.69 6.03 -3.22
CA SER A 24 13.55 6.73 -3.80
C SER A 24 12.23 6.22 -3.23
N ILE A 25 11.47 7.12 -2.61
CA ILE A 25 10.17 6.83 -2.06
C ILE A 25 9.11 7.81 -2.56
N LYS A 26 7.86 7.35 -2.64
CA LYS A 26 6.69 8.18 -2.85
C LYS A 26 6.02 8.44 -1.52
N VAL A 27 5.80 9.70 -1.22
CA VAL A 27 5.12 10.15 -0.01
C VAL A 27 3.85 10.87 -0.40
N THR A 28 2.73 10.49 0.21
CA THR A 28 1.45 11.16 0.06
C THR A 28 1.24 12.12 1.22
N VAL A 29 1.12 13.40 0.89
CA VAL A 29 0.87 14.46 1.87
C VAL A 29 -0.61 14.84 1.81
N PRO A 30 -1.39 14.56 2.87
CA PRO A 30 -2.78 14.98 2.94
C PRO A 30 -2.88 16.46 3.28
N PHE A 31 -3.82 17.18 2.67
CA PHE A 31 -4.14 18.54 3.01
C PHE A 31 -5.63 18.83 2.80
N ARG A 32 -6.10 19.84 3.49
CA ARG A 32 -7.48 20.30 3.40
C ARG A 32 -7.54 21.64 2.68
N THR A 33 -8.45 21.75 1.71
CA THR A 33 -8.65 23.01 0.97
C THR A 33 -10.13 23.25 0.74
N PRO A 34 -10.60 24.51 0.79
CA PRO A 34 -11.97 24.83 0.42
C PRO A 34 -12.15 24.65 -1.09
N HIS A 35 -13.29 24.12 -1.48
CA HIS A 35 -13.65 24.03 -2.90
C HIS A 35 -13.99 25.41 -3.44
N ALA A 36 -13.39 25.82 -4.56
CA ALA A 36 -13.51 27.19 -5.10
C ALA A 36 -14.96 27.61 -5.36
N LYS A 37 -15.80 26.71 -5.87
CA LYS A 37 -17.20 27.03 -6.22
C LYS A 37 -18.18 26.82 -5.05
N TYR A 38 -18.01 25.74 -4.29
CA TYR A 38 -18.99 25.34 -3.26
C TYR A 38 -18.56 25.70 -1.83
N GLN A 39 -17.37 26.24 -1.65
CA GLN A 39 -16.76 26.66 -0.37
C GLN A 39 -16.74 25.56 0.71
N LYS A 40 -17.04 24.33 0.34
CA LYS A 40 -16.94 23.18 1.22
C LYS A 40 -15.49 22.75 1.36
N VAL A 41 -15.07 22.45 2.59
CA VAL A 41 -13.73 21.89 2.84
C VAL A 41 -13.66 20.48 2.31
N ILE A 42 -12.71 20.23 1.41
CA ILE A 42 -12.43 18.92 0.82
C ILE A 42 -11.04 18.45 1.21
N ASN A 43 -10.91 17.15 1.42
CA ASN A 43 -9.62 16.52 1.64
C ASN A 43 -8.96 16.24 0.28
N ARG A 44 -7.75 16.74 0.12
CA ARG A 44 -6.90 16.45 -1.05
C ARG A 44 -5.58 15.85 -0.60
N GLN A 45 -4.89 15.23 -1.53
CA GLN A 45 -3.57 14.67 -1.29
C GLN A 45 -2.64 15.00 -2.45
N THR A 46 -1.39 15.26 -2.14
CA THR A 46 -0.33 15.47 -3.11
C THR A 46 0.71 14.38 -2.95
N VAL A 47 1.10 13.76 -4.06
CA VAL A 47 2.17 12.78 -4.09
C VAL A 47 3.47 13.48 -4.42
N VAL A 48 4.48 13.30 -3.56
CA VAL A 48 5.81 13.87 -3.72
C VAL A 48 6.86 12.76 -3.80
N HIS A 49 7.86 12.96 -4.67
CA HIS A 49 8.99 12.06 -4.80
C HIS A 49 10.11 12.52 -3.87
N VAL A 50 10.49 11.67 -2.96
CA VAL A 50 11.41 11.97 -1.87
C VAL A 50 12.69 11.14 -2.03
N HIS A 51 13.81 11.77 -1.73
CA HIS A 51 15.12 11.10 -1.65
C HIS A 51 15.34 10.62 -0.23
N ASP A 52 15.56 9.33 -0.10
CA ASP A 52 15.93 8.64 1.15
C ASP A 52 17.29 8.00 0.95
N GLU A 53 18.33 8.64 1.42
CA GLU A 53 19.71 8.22 1.21
C GLU A 53 20.06 6.91 1.92
N LYS A 54 19.48 6.69 3.09
CA LYS A 54 19.76 5.55 3.96
C LYS A 54 18.76 4.39 3.80
N ASN A 55 17.70 4.58 3.02
CA ASN A 55 16.60 3.62 2.87
C ASN A 55 15.92 3.26 4.22
N GLU A 56 15.81 4.25 5.11
CA GLU A 56 15.23 4.06 6.45
C GLU A 56 13.71 3.92 6.41
N ALA A 57 13.04 4.61 5.46
CA ALA A 57 11.60 4.63 5.40
C ALA A 57 11.02 3.37 4.75
N LYS A 58 10.03 2.79 5.40
CA LYS A 58 9.22 1.67 4.92
C LYS A 58 7.88 2.14 4.40
N VAL A 59 7.21 1.30 3.62
CA VAL A 59 5.84 1.57 3.15
C VAL A 59 4.90 1.57 4.35
N GLY A 60 4.09 2.63 4.45
CA GLY A 60 3.17 2.85 5.57
C GLY A 60 3.70 3.79 6.65
N ASP A 61 5.00 4.07 6.70
CA ASP A 61 5.58 4.97 7.68
C ASP A 61 5.09 6.41 7.50
N GLN A 62 4.93 7.12 8.61
CA GLN A 62 4.72 8.55 8.60
C GLN A 62 6.07 9.26 8.68
N VAL A 63 6.35 10.10 7.69
CA VAL A 63 7.67 10.70 7.49
C VAL A 63 7.57 12.23 7.38
N GLU A 64 8.60 12.89 7.88
CA GLU A 64 8.82 14.31 7.67
C GLU A 64 9.78 14.53 6.51
N VAL A 65 9.32 15.32 5.54
CA VAL A 65 10.07 15.63 4.32
C VAL A 65 10.33 17.12 4.20
N MET A 66 11.49 17.50 3.69
CA MET A 66 11.90 18.88 3.52
C MET A 66 12.27 19.19 2.07
N GLU A 67 11.90 20.37 1.61
CA GLU A 67 12.26 20.88 0.30
C GLU A 67 13.79 21.02 0.15
N THR A 68 14.33 20.59 -0.99
CA THR A 68 15.75 20.66 -1.32
C THR A 68 15.95 21.12 -2.76
N ARG A 69 17.21 21.35 -3.15
CA ARG A 69 17.54 21.55 -4.56
C ARG A 69 17.07 20.36 -5.40
N PRO A 70 16.83 20.54 -6.70
CA PRO A 70 16.52 19.41 -7.58
C PRO A 70 17.62 18.34 -7.53
N LEU A 71 17.28 17.16 -7.02
CA LEU A 71 18.20 16.01 -6.96
C LEU A 71 18.08 15.14 -8.22
N SER A 72 16.87 15.10 -8.79
CA SER A 72 16.58 14.44 -10.06
C SER A 72 15.41 15.13 -10.74
N ARG A 73 14.99 14.63 -11.90
CA ARG A 73 13.86 15.19 -12.65
C ARG A 73 12.59 15.36 -11.79
N LEU A 74 12.29 14.39 -10.90
CA LEU A 74 11.09 14.39 -10.08
C LEU A 74 11.36 14.65 -8.60
N LYS A 75 12.58 14.44 -8.12
CA LYS A 75 12.92 14.56 -6.70
C LYS A 75 13.28 16.00 -6.35
N ARG A 76 12.44 16.65 -5.56
CA ARG A 76 12.62 17.99 -4.99
C ARG A 76 12.58 17.97 -3.47
N TRP A 77 12.43 16.78 -2.88
CA TRP A 77 12.24 16.56 -1.46
C TRP A 77 13.23 15.52 -0.96
N ARG A 78 13.66 15.68 0.29
CA ARG A 78 14.47 14.70 0.99
C ARG A 78 13.80 14.27 2.28
N LEU A 79 14.05 13.05 2.71
CA LEU A 79 13.67 12.56 4.02
C LEU A 79 14.49 13.29 5.09
N VAL A 80 13.82 13.77 6.14
CA VAL A 80 14.45 14.36 7.33
C VAL A 80 14.48 13.32 8.44
N ARG A 81 13.31 12.75 8.74
CA ARG A 81 13.15 11.72 9.77
C ARG A 81 11.87 10.93 9.56
N VAL A 82 11.83 9.74 10.13
CA VAL A 82 10.62 8.95 10.31
C VAL A 82 9.97 9.39 11.61
N VAL A 83 8.74 9.88 11.54
CA VAL A 83 7.96 10.36 12.70
C VAL A 83 7.35 9.17 13.43
N GLU A 84 6.66 8.30 12.68
CA GLU A 84 6.06 7.08 13.17
C GLU A 84 6.35 5.95 12.18
N ALA A 85 6.88 4.85 12.68
CA ALA A 85 6.99 3.63 11.89
C ALA A 85 5.61 2.99 11.75
N ALA A 86 5.31 2.48 10.57
CA ALA A 86 4.08 1.73 10.35
C ALA A 86 4.02 0.59 11.39
N LYS A 87 2.96 0.58 12.18
CA LYS A 87 2.68 -0.53 13.09
C LYS A 87 2.30 -1.74 12.22
N THR A 88 3.30 -2.40 11.67
CA THR A 88 3.15 -3.65 10.90
C THR A 88 2.71 -4.82 11.81
N GLY A 89 2.26 -4.52 13.04
CA GLY A 89 1.88 -5.48 14.05
C GLY A 89 0.55 -6.22 13.83
N ILE A 90 -0.18 -5.91 12.75
CA ILE A 90 -1.44 -6.65 12.49
C ILE A 90 -1.19 -7.90 11.62
N ALA A 91 -0.10 -7.91 10.84
CA ALA A 91 0.22 -9.07 9.99
C ALA A 91 1.07 -10.15 10.69
N GLN A 92 1.63 -9.87 11.86
CA GLN A 92 2.46 -10.83 12.61
C GLN A 92 1.80 -11.38 13.89
N ALA A 93 0.61 -10.89 14.22
CA ALA A 93 -0.14 -11.37 15.40
C ALA A 93 -1.17 -12.46 15.08
N ILE A 94 -1.31 -12.83 13.81
CA ILE A 94 -2.01 -14.07 13.45
C ILE A 94 -0.94 -15.15 13.41
N SER A 95 -0.49 -15.59 14.58
CA SER A 95 0.30 -16.80 14.70
C SER A 95 -0.54 -17.97 14.17
N GLU A 96 0.07 -18.88 13.46
CA GLU A 96 -0.56 -20.10 12.92
C GLU A 96 -1.35 -20.88 13.99
N GLN A 97 -1.19 -20.55 15.24
CA GLN A 97 -1.90 -21.17 16.37
C GLN A 97 -3.32 -20.65 16.56
N ASP A 98 -3.63 -19.40 16.15
CA ASP A 98 -4.98 -18.87 16.20
C ASP A 98 -5.89 -19.36 15.07
N VAL A 99 -5.28 -19.69 13.93
CA VAL A 99 -6.03 -20.25 12.77
C VAL A 99 -6.49 -21.67 13.06
N ALA A 100 -5.76 -22.43 13.89
CA ALA A 100 -6.10 -23.81 14.23
C ALA A 100 -7.29 -23.91 15.22
N GLN A 101 -7.61 -22.85 15.95
CA GLN A 101 -8.69 -22.87 16.94
C GLN A 101 -10.02 -22.27 16.47
N THR A 102 -10.05 -21.62 15.31
CA THR A 102 -11.26 -20.92 14.85
C THR A 102 -11.94 -21.59 13.67
N VAL A 103 -11.49 -22.77 13.22
CA VAL A 103 -12.19 -23.55 12.21
C VAL A 103 -13.08 -24.56 12.92
N PRO A 104 -14.39 -24.37 13.02
CA PRO A 104 -15.29 -25.43 13.45
C PRO A 104 -15.28 -26.52 12.38
N THR A 105 -14.60 -27.58 12.68
CA THR A 105 -14.62 -28.83 11.90
C THR A 105 -16.04 -29.41 11.96
N LYS A 106 -16.94 -28.93 11.12
CA LYS A 106 -18.20 -29.63 10.83
C LYS A 106 -18.66 -29.34 9.40
N LEU A 107 -17.95 -29.90 8.46
CA LEU A 107 -18.51 -30.21 7.16
C LEU A 107 -18.43 -31.72 6.99
N THR A 108 -19.52 -32.35 7.38
CA THR A 108 -19.86 -33.70 7.00
C THR A 108 -19.89 -33.75 5.48
N PRO A 109 -19.10 -34.65 4.83
CA PRO A 109 -19.22 -34.81 3.39
C PRO A 109 -20.57 -35.51 3.12
N ALA A 110 -21.41 -34.84 2.37
CA ALA A 110 -22.62 -35.48 1.82
C ALA A 110 -22.21 -36.66 0.92
N PRO A 111 -22.91 -37.81 1.01
CA PRO A 111 -22.61 -38.95 0.19
C PRO A 111 -22.92 -38.62 -1.27
N ALA A 112 -21.98 -38.98 -2.14
CA ALA A 112 -22.14 -38.92 -3.58
C ALA A 112 -23.35 -39.81 -4.01
N PRO A 113 -24.20 -39.35 -4.91
CA PRO A 113 -25.18 -40.23 -5.53
C PRO A 113 -24.45 -41.19 -6.46
N ALA A 114 -24.79 -42.45 -6.27
CA ALA A 114 -24.31 -43.61 -6.99
C ALA A 114 -24.42 -43.45 -8.50
N ALA A 115 -23.37 -43.87 -9.17
CA ALA A 115 -23.37 -44.15 -10.58
C ALA A 115 -24.37 -45.22 -10.90
N SER A 116 -25.21 -44.99 -11.84
CA SER A 116 -25.95 -46.05 -12.55
C SER A 116 -25.24 -46.37 -13.85
N PRO A 117 -24.89 -47.60 -14.09
CA PRO A 117 -24.41 -48.07 -15.38
C PRO A 117 -25.61 -48.63 -16.19
N ALA A 118 -25.75 -48.23 -17.37
CA ALA A 118 -26.46 -48.97 -18.45
C ALA A 118 -26.35 -48.05 -19.71
N GLU A 119 -26.13 -48.47 -20.83
CA GLU A 119 -26.08 -49.74 -21.49
C GLU A 119 -25.54 -49.50 -22.88
N ALA A 120 -24.66 -50.32 -23.22
CA ALA A 120 -24.31 -50.81 -24.50
C ALA A 120 -25.36 -50.69 -25.62
N ALA A 121 -24.88 -50.54 -26.76
CA ALA A 121 -25.23 -51.19 -28.02
C ALA A 121 -24.90 -50.24 -29.16
N ALA A 122 -23.95 -50.57 -29.84
CA ALA A 122 -23.88 -51.44 -31.01
C ALA A 122 -23.99 -50.67 -32.31
N ALA A 123 -22.88 -50.80 -33.01
CA ALA A 123 -22.85 -51.20 -34.42
C ALA A 123 -23.42 -50.20 -35.41
N ASP A 124 -22.75 -49.73 -36.36
CA ASP A 124 -22.37 -50.48 -37.58
C ASP A 124 -21.71 -49.48 -38.54
N ALA A 125 -20.58 -49.78 -39.06
CA ALA A 125 -20.13 -49.31 -40.34
C ALA A 125 -20.84 -50.17 -41.38
N PRO A 126 -20.98 -49.81 -42.66
CA PRO A 126 -19.84 -49.60 -43.52
C PRO A 126 -20.08 -48.64 -44.73
N SER A 127 -18.96 -48.27 -45.28
CA SER A 127 -18.63 -48.27 -46.71
C SER A 127 -19.62 -47.74 -47.76
N ALA A 128 -19.22 -46.74 -48.38
CA ALA A 128 -18.94 -46.71 -49.84
C ALA A 128 -18.44 -45.29 -50.19
#